data_f8f98d03fb9daed92bef683642e3a3a7
#
_entry.id   f8f98d03fb9daed92bef683642e3a3a7
#
_cell.length_a   1.000
_cell.length_b   1.000
_cell.length_c   1.000
_cell.angle_alpha   90.00
_cell.angle_beta   90.00
_cell.angle_gamma   90.00
#
_symmetry.space_group_name_H-M   'P 1'
#
loop_
_entity.id
_entity.type
_entity.pdbx_description
1 polymer ?
#
loop_
_entity_poly.entity_id
_entity_poly.type
_entity_poly.pdbx_seq_one_letter_code
_entity_poly.pdbx_strand_id
1 'polypeptide(L)'
;MSFKGRPAFTAYSAGSYPAGAVRPEALRQLEFAHLPNQGLRSKSWDEFAKPGAPQMNFVFTVCDNAAKEVCPIWPGQPMTAHWGIPDPAAVTGTADDVERAYRDAFMMLDRRIGLFLSLPMASLDGLAIQNEITRIGRQ
;
A
#
# COMPACT_ATOMS: atom_id res chain seq x y z
N MET A 1 1.86 -5.62 5.28
CA MET A 1 0.93 -5.00 6.27
C MET A 1 0.00 -6.03 6.90
N SER A 2 -0.75 -6.79 6.13
CA SER A 2 -1.72 -7.76 6.70
C SER A 2 -1.11 -8.76 7.68
N PHE A 3 0.12 -9.17 7.45
CA PHE A 3 0.81 -10.09 8.35
C PHE A 3 1.45 -9.37 9.54
N LYS A 4 2.29 -8.35 9.28
CA LYS A 4 3.03 -7.64 10.32
C LYS A 4 2.15 -6.74 11.19
N GLY A 5 1.02 -6.27 10.66
CA GLY A 5 0.11 -5.39 11.39
C GLY A 5 -0.91 -6.09 12.27
N ARG A 6 -0.99 -7.42 12.24
CA ARG A 6 -1.95 -8.16 13.05
C ARG A 6 -1.58 -8.12 14.54
N PRO A 7 -2.59 -8.10 15.42
CA PRO A 7 -4.03 -7.94 15.17
C PRO A 7 -4.50 -6.49 15.12
N ALA A 8 -3.61 -5.51 15.27
CA ALA A 8 -3.97 -4.10 15.41
C ALA A 8 -4.53 -3.50 14.11
N PHE A 9 -4.09 -4.02 12.96
CA PHE A 9 -4.48 -3.48 11.66
C PHE A 9 -5.01 -4.58 10.74
N THR A 10 -6.01 -4.21 9.93
CA THR A 10 -6.48 -5.00 8.80
C THR A 10 -6.15 -4.21 7.53
N ALA A 11 -5.43 -4.83 6.61
CA ALA A 11 -4.95 -4.15 5.40
C ALA A 11 -5.69 -4.63 4.15
N TYR A 12 -5.95 -3.68 3.27
CA TYR A 12 -6.55 -3.91 1.97
C TYR A 12 -5.69 -3.24 0.90
N SER A 13 -5.78 -3.71 -0.33
CA SER A 13 -5.10 -3.09 -1.46
C SER A 13 -6.05 -3.00 -2.65
N ALA A 14 -5.83 -1.99 -3.49
CA ALA A 14 -6.62 -1.80 -4.70
C ALA A 14 -5.88 -0.89 -5.66
N GLY A 15 -6.32 -0.85 -6.91
CA GLY A 15 -5.78 0.05 -7.91
C GLY A 15 -6.88 0.84 -8.61
N SER A 16 -6.50 1.97 -9.19
CA SER A 16 -7.40 2.77 -10.02
C SER A 16 -7.67 2.08 -11.35
N TYR A 17 -6.65 1.43 -11.93
CA TYR A 17 -6.72 0.63 -13.15
C TYR A 17 -6.11 -0.74 -12.88
N PRO A 18 -6.87 -1.66 -12.25
CA PRO A 18 -6.32 -2.96 -11.89
C PRO A 18 -5.99 -3.78 -13.13
N ALA A 19 -4.82 -4.45 -13.08
CA ALA A 19 -4.32 -5.24 -14.21
C ALA A 19 -5.06 -6.57 -14.40
N GLY A 20 -5.92 -6.96 -13.48
CA GLY A 20 -6.70 -8.20 -13.53
C GLY A 20 -6.05 -9.38 -12.79
N ALA A 21 -4.77 -9.32 -12.51
CA ALA A 21 -4.04 -10.34 -11.77
C ALA A 21 -2.88 -9.74 -11.01
N VAL A 22 -2.52 -10.33 -9.88
CA VAL A 22 -1.30 -9.96 -9.14
C VAL A 22 -0.09 -10.44 -9.93
N ARG A 23 0.90 -9.58 -10.08
CA ARG A 23 2.11 -9.88 -10.84
C ARG A 23 2.90 -11.02 -10.18
N PRO A 24 3.39 -12.00 -10.97
CA PRO A 24 4.21 -13.09 -10.42
C PRO A 24 5.44 -12.61 -9.68
N GLU A 25 6.07 -11.52 -10.15
CA GLU A 25 7.26 -10.92 -9.52
C GLU A 25 6.95 -10.41 -8.11
N ALA A 26 5.76 -9.85 -7.90
CA ALA A 26 5.33 -9.40 -6.58
C ALA A 26 5.11 -10.61 -5.64
N LEU A 27 4.48 -11.67 -6.14
CA LEU A 27 4.27 -12.89 -5.36
C LEU A 27 5.61 -13.53 -4.95
N ARG A 28 6.61 -13.52 -5.85
CA ARG A 28 7.94 -14.04 -5.53
C ARG A 28 8.61 -13.26 -4.40
N GLN A 29 8.45 -11.94 -4.34
CA GLN A 29 9.00 -11.15 -3.24
C GLN A 29 8.39 -11.52 -1.90
N LEU A 30 7.09 -11.80 -1.86
CA LEU A 30 6.43 -12.28 -0.65
C LEU A 30 6.97 -13.65 -0.23
N GLU A 31 7.19 -14.55 -1.18
CA GLU A 31 7.76 -15.87 -0.90
C GLU A 31 9.19 -15.76 -0.33
N PHE A 32 10.03 -14.93 -0.92
CA PHE A 32 11.40 -14.69 -0.42
C PHE A 32 11.39 -14.11 1.00
N ALA A 33 10.40 -13.32 1.34
CA ALA A 33 10.26 -12.74 2.67
C ALA A 33 9.50 -13.64 3.66
N HIS A 34 9.11 -14.84 3.24
CA HIS A 34 8.32 -15.80 4.03
C HIS A 34 6.99 -15.18 4.50
N LEU A 35 6.36 -14.37 3.66
CA LEU A 35 5.06 -13.77 3.93
C LEU A 35 3.95 -14.52 3.20
N PRO A 36 2.75 -14.62 3.79
CA PRO A 36 1.60 -15.24 3.12
C PRO A 36 1.24 -14.50 1.82
N ASN A 37 0.94 -15.25 0.77
CA ASN A 37 0.53 -14.69 -0.52
C ASN A 37 -0.79 -15.27 -1.04
N GLN A 38 -1.51 -16.00 -0.22
CA GLN A 38 -2.80 -16.59 -0.59
C GLN A 38 -3.92 -15.57 -0.49
N GLY A 39 -4.89 -15.67 -1.40
CA GLY A 39 -6.09 -14.81 -1.39
C GLY A 39 -5.87 -13.40 -1.92
N LEU A 40 -4.67 -13.08 -2.40
CA LEU A 40 -4.40 -11.79 -3.03
C LEU A 40 -5.03 -11.73 -4.42
N ARG A 41 -5.68 -10.61 -4.72
CA ARG A 41 -6.32 -10.41 -6.02
C ARG A 41 -6.19 -8.97 -6.48
N SER A 42 -6.16 -8.79 -7.78
CA SER A 42 -6.25 -7.46 -8.40
C SER A 42 -7.70 -6.98 -8.31
N LYS A 43 -7.90 -5.73 -7.90
CA LYS A 43 -9.25 -5.17 -7.73
C LYS A 43 -9.24 -3.65 -7.84
N SER A 44 -10.39 -3.11 -8.22
CA SER A 44 -10.57 -1.67 -8.28
C SER A 44 -10.78 -1.09 -6.89
N TRP A 45 -10.26 0.11 -6.66
CA TRP A 45 -10.52 0.86 -5.43
C TRP A 45 -12.01 1.22 -5.25
N ASP A 46 -12.81 1.18 -6.32
CA ASP A 46 -14.25 1.40 -6.23
C ASP A 46 -14.96 0.40 -5.32
N GLU A 47 -14.39 -0.80 -5.13
CA GLU A 47 -14.93 -1.78 -4.19
C GLU A 47 -15.02 -1.24 -2.76
N PHE A 48 -14.12 -0.31 -2.40
CA PHE A 48 -14.03 0.23 -1.05
C PHE A 48 -14.82 1.55 -0.89
N ALA A 49 -15.40 2.05 -1.98
CA ALA A 49 -16.26 3.24 -1.96
C ALA A 49 -17.76 2.89 -1.92
N LYS A 50 -18.10 1.62 -2.08
CA LYS A 50 -19.48 1.16 -2.12
C LYS A 50 -20.11 1.07 -0.72
N PRO A 51 -21.45 1.23 -0.61
CA PRO A 51 -22.15 0.94 0.65
C PRO A 51 -21.87 -0.48 1.14
N GLY A 52 -21.59 -0.63 2.42
CA GLY A 52 -21.25 -1.91 3.03
C GLY A 52 -19.78 -2.27 2.96
N ALA A 53 -18.94 -1.49 2.28
CA ALA A 53 -17.51 -1.70 2.27
C ALA A 53 -16.91 -1.44 3.66
N PRO A 54 -15.76 -2.08 4.00
CA PRO A 54 -15.07 -1.78 5.25
C PRO A 54 -14.71 -0.29 5.33
N GLN A 55 -14.90 0.31 6.50
CA GLN A 55 -14.52 1.69 6.73
C GLN A 55 -13.00 1.78 6.88
N MET A 56 -12.35 2.63 6.06
CA MET A 56 -10.91 2.84 6.13
C MET A 56 -10.58 3.91 7.16
N ASN A 57 -9.54 3.65 7.95
CA ASN A 57 -8.96 4.64 8.84
C ASN A 57 -7.81 5.38 8.17
N PHE A 58 -7.09 4.70 7.28
CA PHE A 58 -5.95 5.24 6.54
C PHE A 58 -6.02 4.80 5.08
N VAL A 59 -5.63 5.70 4.18
CA VAL A 59 -5.47 5.38 2.77
C VAL A 59 -4.11 5.91 2.30
N PHE A 60 -3.29 5.02 1.78
CA PHE A 60 -1.97 5.37 1.25
C PHE A 60 -1.94 5.13 -0.24
N THR A 61 -1.62 6.16 -1.02
CA THR A 61 -1.37 6.00 -2.45
C THR A 61 0.12 5.75 -2.66
N VAL A 62 0.46 4.81 -3.52
CA VAL A 62 1.85 4.36 -3.68
C VAL A 62 2.43 4.64 -5.07
N CYS A 63 1.61 4.97 -6.06
CA CYS A 63 2.11 5.40 -7.36
C CYS A 63 1.64 6.83 -7.67
N ASP A 64 2.46 7.57 -8.45
CA ASP A 64 2.17 8.96 -8.75
C ASP A 64 0.91 9.13 -9.60
N ASN A 65 0.59 8.16 -10.45
CA ASN A 65 -0.63 8.21 -11.25
C ASN A 65 -1.88 8.12 -10.38
N ALA A 66 -1.88 7.25 -9.39
CA ALA A 66 -3.01 7.13 -8.45
C ALA A 66 -3.23 8.42 -7.65
N ALA A 67 -2.15 9.11 -7.29
CA ALA A 67 -2.23 10.37 -6.56
C ALA A 67 -2.81 11.51 -7.39
N LYS A 68 -2.68 11.45 -8.73
CA LYS A 68 -3.16 12.48 -9.66
C LYS A 68 -4.59 12.24 -10.14
N GLU A 69 -5.11 11.04 -9.92
CA GLU A 69 -6.44 10.67 -10.35
C GLU A 69 -7.51 11.16 -9.37
N VAL A 70 -8.74 11.28 -9.85
CA VAL A 70 -9.86 11.59 -8.98
C VAL A 70 -10.17 10.37 -8.15
N CYS A 71 -9.78 10.41 -6.87
CA CYS A 71 -10.04 9.33 -5.94
C CYS A 71 -11.52 9.28 -5.56
N PRO A 72 -12.09 8.09 -5.29
CA PRO A 72 -13.41 7.99 -4.69
C PRO A 72 -13.46 8.68 -3.33
N ILE A 73 -14.64 9.11 -2.94
CA ILE A 73 -14.88 9.57 -1.57
C ILE A 73 -15.13 8.32 -0.73
N TRP A 74 -14.18 8.00 0.16
CA TRP A 74 -14.33 6.84 1.03
C TRP A 74 -15.14 7.20 2.28
N PRO A 75 -16.08 6.31 2.72
CA PRO A 75 -16.82 6.53 3.96
C PRO A 75 -15.88 6.71 5.16
N GLY A 76 -16.24 7.60 6.08
CA GLY A 76 -15.50 7.80 7.31
C GLY A 76 -14.36 8.79 7.25
N GLN A 77 -14.08 9.40 6.10
CA GLN A 77 -13.03 10.40 5.90
C GLN A 77 -11.66 9.92 6.47
N PRO A 78 -11.07 8.87 5.88
CA PRO A 78 -9.80 8.34 6.38
C PRO A 78 -8.66 9.37 6.26
N MET A 79 -7.66 9.23 7.10
CA MET A 79 -6.41 9.96 6.91
C MET A 79 -5.71 9.46 5.66
N THR A 80 -5.16 10.36 4.87
CA THR A 80 -4.51 10.01 3.60
C THR A 80 -3.08 10.49 3.56
N ALA A 81 -2.22 9.71 2.90
CA ALA A 81 -0.85 10.12 2.62
C ALA A 81 -0.40 9.50 1.29
N HIS A 82 0.50 10.19 0.60
CA HIS A 82 1.12 9.66 -0.60
C HIS A 82 2.49 9.08 -0.25
N TRP A 83 2.63 7.78 -0.44
CA TRP A 83 3.87 7.03 -0.23
C TRP A 83 4.46 6.60 -1.57
N GLY A 84 4.66 7.55 -2.47
CA GLY A 84 5.07 7.27 -3.84
C GLY A 84 6.38 6.48 -3.94
N ILE A 85 6.37 5.47 -4.78
CA ILE A 85 7.54 4.69 -5.17
C ILE A 85 7.55 4.57 -6.68
N PRO A 86 8.72 4.33 -7.30
CA PRO A 86 8.76 3.99 -8.72
C PRO A 86 7.92 2.74 -8.99
N ASP A 87 7.12 2.78 -10.07
CA ASP A 87 6.27 1.65 -10.44
C ASP A 87 7.11 0.52 -11.02
N PRO A 88 7.25 -0.62 -10.32
CA PRO A 88 8.06 -1.73 -10.82
C PRO A 88 7.46 -2.36 -12.09
N ALA A 89 6.16 -2.25 -12.29
CA ALA A 89 5.50 -2.79 -13.48
C ALA A 89 5.84 -2.00 -14.75
N ALA A 90 6.34 -0.77 -14.63
CA ALA A 90 6.75 0.07 -15.75
C ALA A 90 8.20 -0.19 -16.18
N VAL A 91 8.96 -0.99 -15.43
CA VAL A 91 10.36 -1.27 -15.74
C VAL A 91 10.45 -2.26 -16.89
N THR A 92 11.25 -1.91 -17.89
CA THR A 92 11.61 -2.77 -19.03
C THR A 92 13.09 -3.13 -18.94
N GLY A 93 13.49 -4.19 -19.64
CA GLY A 93 14.87 -4.64 -19.65
C GLY A 93 14.96 -6.15 -19.47
N THR A 94 16.02 -6.62 -18.81
CA THR A 94 16.19 -8.05 -18.55
C THR A 94 15.27 -8.53 -17.44
N ALA A 95 15.10 -9.85 -17.32
CA ALA A 95 14.35 -10.43 -16.21
C ALA A 95 14.95 -10.02 -14.85
N ASP A 96 16.29 -9.91 -14.76
CA ASP A 96 16.96 -9.47 -13.54
C ASP A 96 16.64 -8.00 -13.23
N ASP A 97 16.55 -7.13 -14.23
CA ASP A 97 16.19 -5.72 -14.04
C ASP A 97 14.77 -5.60 -13.47
N VAL A 98 13.84 -6.38 -14.00
CA VAL A 98 12.45 -6.40 -13.54
C VAL A 98 12.36 -6.92 -12.10
N GLU A 99 13.01 -8.04 -11.80
CA GLU A 99 13.03 -8.60 -10.44
C GLU A 99 13.63 -7.63 -9.43
N ARG A 100 14.68 -6.91 -9.80
CA ARG A 100 15.30 -5.89 -8.94
C ARG A 100 14.32 -4.76 -8.64
N ALA A 101 13.57 -4.32 -9.64
CA ALA A 101 12.57 -3.26 -9.46
C ALA A 101 11.48 -3.67 -8.46
N TYR A 102 11.00 -4.89 -8.53
CA TYR A 102 10.02 -5.41 -7.57
C TYR A 102 10.61 -5.59 -6.17
N ARG A 103 11.85 -6.04 -6.07
CA ARG A 103 12.55 -6.14 -4.78
C ARG A 103 12.71 -4.77 -4.13
N ASP A 104 13.14 -3.78 -4.89
CA ASP A 104 13.33 -2.41 -4.38
C ASP A 104 12.00 -1.81 -3.92
N ALA A 105 10.94 -2.00 -4.69
CA ALA A 105 9.59 -1.56 -4.31
C ALA A 105 9.14 -2.22 -3.01
N PHE A 106 9.34 -3.54 -2.89
CA PHE A 106 9.00 -4.29 -1.68
C PHE A 106 9.76 -3.74 -0.48
N MET A 107 11.07 -3.53 -0.61
CA MET A 107 11.90 -3.05 0.49
C MET A 107 11.49 -1.65 0.95
N MET A 108 11.17 -0.76 0.02
CA MET A 108 10.71 0.59 0.35
C MET A 108 9.39 0.56 1.10
N LEU A 109 8.43 -0.24 0.62
CA LEU A 109 7.13 -0.36 1.27
C LEU A 109 7.24 -1.05 2.63
N ASP A 110 8.04 -2.10 2.74
CA ASP A 110 8.27 -2.80 4.00
C ASP A 110 8.84 -1.86 5.07
N ARG A 111 9.79 -1.03 4.68
CA ARG A 111 10.36 -0.01 5.58
C ARG A 111 9.31 1.00 6.05
N ARG A 112 8.52 1.54 5.13
CA ARG A 112 7.49 2.52 5.46
C ARG A 112 6.39 1.92 6.33
N ILE A 113 5.97 0.70 6.03
CA ILE A 113 5.02 -0.04 6.85
C ILE A 113 5.57 -0.25 8.26
N GLY A 114 6.83 -0.63 8.39
CA GLY A 114 7.48 -0.79 9.69
C GLY A 114 7.50 0.50 10.50
N LEU A 115 7.81 1.62 9.87
CA LEU A 115 7.76 2.93 10.52
C LEU A 115 6.34 3.28 10.97
N PHE A 116 5.35 3.04 10.12
CA PHE A 116 3.96 3.28 10.45
C PHE A 116 3.51 2.44 11.65
N LEU A 117 3.82 1.14 11.64
CA LEU A 117 3.44 0.22 12.71
C LEU A 117 4.13 0.55 14.04
N SER A 118 5.23 1.29 13.99
CA SER A 118 5.97 1.73 15.19
C SER A 118 5.42 3.00 15.82
N LEU A 119 4.47 3.67 15.17
CA LEU A 119 3.90 4.90 15.73
C LEU A 119 3.08 4.61 16.98
N PRO A 120 3.26 5.40 18.06
CA PRO A 120 2.48 5.22 19.30
C PRO A 120 1.08 5.83 19.14
N MET A 121 0.22 5.18 18.38
CA MET A 121 -1.10 5.69 17.99
C MET A 121 -1.95 6.17 19.17
N ALA A 122 -1.89 5.44 20.30
CA ALA A 122 -2.66 5.80 21.48
C ALA A 122 -2.20 7.11 22.15
N SER A 123 -0.96 7.54 21.88
CA SER A 123 -0.37 8.75 22.46
C SER A 123 -0.41 9.95 21.52
N LEU A 124 -0.80 9.76 20.25
CA LEU A 124 -0.81 10.81 19.24
C LEU A 124 -2.23 11.26 18.95
N ASP A 125 -2.43 12.57 18.78
CA ASP A 125 -3.70 13.09 18.25
C ASP A 125 -3.76 12.94 16.73
N GLY A 126 -4.90 13.25 16.13
CA GLY A 126 -5.10 13.09 14.69
C GLY A 126 -4.14 13.91 13.84
N LEU A 127 -3.85 15.14 14.26
CA LEU A 127 -2.91 16.00 13.54
C LEU A 127 -1.48 15.44 13.59
N ALA A 128 -1.05 14.97 14.76
CA ALA A 128 0.27 14.38 14.92
C ALA A 128 0.42 13.11 14.08
N ILE A 129 -0.60 12.25 14.04
CA ILE A 129 -0.60 11.05 13.19
C ILE A 129 -0.52 11.45 11.72
N GLN A 130 -1.31 12.44 11.28
CA GLN A 130 -1.28 12.92 9.90
C GLN A 130 0.11 13.43 9.51
N ASN A 131 0.76 14.18 10.38
CA ASN A 131 2.11 14.67 10.14
C ASN A 131 3.13 13.54 10.03
N GLU A 132 3.01 12.52 10.89
CA GLU A 132 3.91 11.37 10.88
C GLU A 132 3.76 10.52 9.62
N ILE A 133 2.53 10.21 9.20
CA ILE A 133 2.33 9.41 7.98
C ILE A 133 2.77 10.15 6.73
N THR A 134 2.62 11.48 6.70
CA THR A 134 3.11 12.31 5.61
C THR A 134 4.65 12.29 5.57
N ARG A 135 5.29 12.41 6.73
CA ARG A 135 6.74 12.36 6.86
C ARG A 135 7.33 11.02 6.41
N ILE A 136 6.69 9.92 6.78
CA ILE A 136 7.09 8.57 6.36
C ILE A 136 7.13 8.47 4.83
N GLY A 137 6.16 9.05 4.15
CA GLY A 137 6.11 9.04 2.69
C GLY A 137 7.25 9.77 1.99
N ARG A 138 8.01 10.59 2.71
CA ARG A 138 9.16 11.32 2.18
C ARG A 138 10.50 10.63 2.45
N GLN A 139 10.46 9.49 3.07
CA GLN A 139 11.67 8.73 3.43
C GLN A 139 12.20 7.90 2.26
#